data_18df3be3be68b548b36fd6a805b4bf33
#
_entry.id   18df3be3be68b548b36fd6a805b4bf33
#
_cell.length_a   1.000
_cell.length_b   1.000
_cell.length_c   1.000
_cell.angle_alpha   90.00
_cell.angle_beta   90.00
_cell.angle_gamma   90.00
#
_symmetry.space_group_name_H-M   'P 1'
#
loop_
_entity.id
_entity.type
_entity.pdbx_description
1 polymer ?
#
loop_
_entity_poly.entity_id
_entity_poly.type
_entity_poly.pdbx_seq_one_letter_code
_entity_poly.pdbx_strand_id
1 'polypeptide(L)'
;MGKRDLVVIGGGTGGLIVTSVAAQLGLKVTLIERRDKLGGDCLHTGCVPSKTLIHAAKVASLMRRGNEFGLKSVEPEVDLGAVSDHVQSVIDQIQPHDDPERFRGYGAKVVFGHASFIDPHTVEVNGEKIHGKRFVIASGSSPFIPPIPGLDEVPCLTNESIFSLRKLPARLTVLGGGAIGVEMAQAFARLGSAVTIIERLPHLLPQEDSEISSMLSDHLKQEGVEILVSTSAEQVSLSDSLYRIRCKHQSNGEEEIESDALLVAVGRKPNVDGMGLDFAGVEFDNTGIKVDRRMRTSSNHIYACGDVSGPYPFTHMAEYQAGIVISNAIFR
;
A
#
# COMPACT_ATOMS: atom_id res chain seq x y z
N MET A 1 2.34 32.25 -12.84
CA MET A 1 2.48 32.10 -11.36
C MET A 1 3.94 32.36 -10.95
N GLY A 2 4.17 32.93 -9.73
CA GLY A 2 5.54 33.13 -9.24
C GLY A 2 6.25 31.79 -8.97
N LYS A 3 7.57 31.77 -9.08
CA LYS A 3 8.43 30.61 -8.83
C LYS A 3 8.24 30.10 -7.39
N ARG A 4 8.05 28.77 -7.20
CA ARG A 4 7.92 28.11 -5.91
C ARG A 4 9.30 27.81 -5.33
N ASP A 5 9.43 27.86 -4.01
CA ASP A 5 10.66 27.43 -3.34
C ASP A 5 10.74 25.90 -3.34
N LEU A 6 9.60 25.22 -3.14
CA LEU A 6 9.49 23.78 -3.14
C LEU A 6 8.19 23.32 -3.82
N VAL A 7 8.28 22.29 -4.66
CA VAL A 7 7.15 21.57 -5.23
C VAL A 7 7.22 20.13 -4.75
N VAL A 8 6.16 19.66 -4.10
CA VAL A 8 6.05 18.30 -3.57
C VAL A 8 5.02 17.54 -4.41
N ILE A 9 5.39 16.38 -4.92
CA ILE A 9 4.55 15.51 -5.76
C ILE A 9 4.20 14.25 -4.98
N GLY A 10 2.95 14.12 -4.58
CA GLY A 10 2.41 13.06 -3.75
C GLY A 10 2.03 13.55 -2.36
N GLY A 11 0.76 13.35 -2.00
CA GLY A 11 0.13 13.73 -0.72
C GLY A 11 0.01 12.56 0.27
N GLY A 12 0.93 11.59 0.20
CA GLY A 12 1.09 10.54 1.21
C GLY A 12 2.05 10.97 2.33
N THR A 13 2.38 10.04 3.24
CA THR A 13 3.17 10.31 4.47
C THR A 13 4.41 11.16 4.21
N GLY A 14 5.28 10.76 3.26
CA GLY A 14 6.52 11.50 3.00
C GLY A 14 6.26 12.93 2.50
N GLY A 15 5.33 13.09 1.55
CA GLY A 15 5.00 14.40 0.98
C GLY A 15 4.31 15.33 1.96
N LEU A 16 3.42 14.82 2.81
CA LEU A 16 2.71 15.61 3.82
C LEU A 16 3.68 16.14 4.89
N ILE A 17 4.61 15.31 5.36
CA ILE A 17 5.63 15.73 6.33
C ILE A 17 6.52 16.83 5.75
N VAL A 18 7.05 16.63 4.54
CA VAL A 18 7.88 17.66 3.88
C VAL A 18 7.10 18.95 3.66
N THR A 19 5.85 18.85 3.17
CA THR A 19 4.99 20.01 2.92
C THR A 19 4.69 20.79 4.20
N SER A 20 4.32 20.07 5.28
CA SER A 20 3.99 20.67 6.57
C SER A 20 5.17 21.48 7.12
N VAL A 21 6.36 20.86 7.18
CA VAL A 21 7.56 21.53 7.71
C VAL A 21 7.98 22.71 6.84
N ALA A 22 8.05 22.53 5.51
CA ALA A 22 8.48 23.57 4.61
C ALA A 22 7.55 24.79 4.63
N ALA A 23 6.23 24.56 4.66
CA ALA A 23 5.23 25.64 4.69
C ALA A 23 5.28 26.41 6.01
N GLN A 24 5.39 25.72 7.16
CA GLN A 24 5.50 26.36 8.48
C GLN A 24 6.80 27.16 8.65
N LEU A 25 7.85 26.83 7.90
CA LEU A 25 9.08 27.61 7.81
C LEU A 25 8.98 28.82 6.86
N GLY A 26 7.80 29.06 6.28
CA GLY A 26 7.52 30.22 5.42
C GLY A 26 7.97 30.06 3.96
N LEU A 27 8.32 28.83 3.51
CA LEU A 27 8.63 28.61 2.10
C LEU A 27 7.35 28.63 1.25
N LYS A 28 7.48 29.09 0.00
CA LYS A 28 6.39 29.00 -1.00
C LYS A 28 6.28 27.57 -1.53
N VAL A 29 5.48 26.74 -0.85
CA VAL A 29 5.29 25.34 -1.19
C VAL A 29 4.07 25.14 -2.08
N THR A 30 4.17 24.21 -3.04
CA THR A 30 3.01 23.62 -3.72
C THR A 30 3.06 22.11 -3.51
N LEU A 31 1.99 21.54 -2.94
CA LEU A 31 1.73 20.11 -2.85
C LEU A 31 0.81 19.72 -4.00
N ILE A 32 1.16 18.67 -4.73
CA ILE A 32 0.38 18.13 -5.84
C ILE A 32 0.01 16.68 -5.49
N GLU A 33 -1.28 16.35 -5.54
CA GLU A 33 -1.77 15.00 -5.31
C GLU A 33 -2.70 14.57 -6.46
N ARG A 34 -2.49 13.36 -6.98
CA ARG A 34 -3.29 12.85 -8.11
C ARG A 34 -4.68 12.38 -7.72
N ARG A 35 -4.85 11.87 -6.49
CA ARG A 35 -6.14 11.45 -5.93
C ARG A 35 -6.91 12.68 -5.43
N ASP A 36 -8.18 12.50 -5.13
CA ASP A 36 -9.07 13.56 -4.63
C ASP A 36 -8.91 13.87 -3.14
N LYS A 37 -8.11 13.05 -2.40
CA LYS A 37 -7.84 13.18 -0.98
C LYS A 37 -6.35 13.07 -0.67
N LEU A 38 -5.91 13.77 0.37
CA LEU A 38 -4.58 13.60 0.96
C LEU A 38 -4.59 12.46 1.98
N GLY A 39 -3.41 11.95 2.38
CA GLY A 39 -3.22 10.86 3.34
C GLY A 39 -2.52 9.65 2.74
N GLY A 40 -2.60 9.49 1.42
CA GLY A 40 -1.95 8.39 0.70
C GLY A 40 -2.44 7.02 1.13
N ASP A 41 -1.63 6.00 0.85
CA ASP A 41 -1.99 4.61 1.14
C ASP A 41 -2.13 4.34 2.65
N CYS A 42 -1.29 4.94 3.49
CA CYS A 42 -1.34 4.71 4.93
C CYS A 42 -2.73 4.95 5.51
N LEU A 43 -3.35 6.07 5.15
CA LEU A 43 -4.67 6.44 5.65
C LEU A 43 -5.81 5.67 4.96
N HIS A 44 -5.73 5.50 3.63
CA HIS A 44 -6.90 5.05 2.84
C HIS A 44 -6.90 3.55 2.52
N THR A 45 -5.73 2.94 2.30
CA THR A 45 -5.61 1.57 1.76
C THR A 45 -4.48 0.76 2.40
N GLY A 46 -3.92 1.24 3.50
CA GLY A 46 -2.76 0.65 4.17
C GLY A 46 -2.97 0.50 5.67
N CYS A 47 -2.15 1.22 6.46
CA CYS A 47 -2.04 1.03 7.90
C CYS A 47 -3.37 1.19 8.66
N VAL A 48 -4.09 2.27 8.40
CA VAL A 48 -5.33 2.57 9.15
C VAL A 48 -6.40 1.52 8.88
N PRO A 49 -6.80 1.25 7.62
CA PRO A 49 -7.83 0.25 7.35
C PRO A 49 -7.39 -1.16 7.75
N SER A 50 -6.14 -1.56 7.50
CA SER A 50 -5.69 -2.91 7.83
C SER A 50 -5.67 -3.16 9.33
N LYS A 51 -5.16 -2.23 10.14
CA LYS A 51 -5.11 -2.40 11.61
C LYS A 51 -6.49 -2.36 12.24
N THR A 52 -7.42 -1.59 11.67
CA THR A 52 -8.82 -1.58 12.10
C THR A 52 -9.49 -2.92 11.80
N LEU A 53 -9.32 -3.45 10.57
CA LEU A 53 -9.85 -4.77 10.19
C LEU A 53 -9.24 -5.89 11.05
N ILE A 54 -7.91 -5.89 11.24
CA ILE A 54 -7.21 -6.87 12.08
C ILE A 54 -7.71 -6.81 13.52
N HIS A 55 -8.01 -5.61 14.04
CA HIS A 55 -8.57 -5.49 15.39
C HIS A 55 -9.97 -6.11 15.50
N ALA A 56 -10.86 -5.85 14.54
CA ALA A 56 -12.17 -6.50 14.49
C ALA A 56 -12.05 -8.03 14.40
N ALA A 57 -11.15 -8.52 13.54
CA ALA A 57 -10.86 -9.95 13.40
C ALA A 57 -10.30 -10.57 14.70
N LYS A 58 -9.43 -9.82 15.43
CA LYS A 58 -8.93 -10.23 16.74
C LYS A 58 -10.07 -10.37 17.76
N VAL A 59 -11.00 -9.42 17.78
CA VAL A 59 -12.19 -9.49 18.67
C VAL A 59 -13.00 -10.76 18.36
N ALA A 60 -13.28 -11.05 17.09
CA ALA A 60 -13.99 -12.27 16.68
C ALA A 60 -13.27 -13.54 17.15
N SER A 61 -11.93 -13.59 16.99
CA SER A 61 -11.10 -14.71 17.50
C SER A 61 -11.17 -14.84 19.03
N LEU A 62 -11.08 -13.74 19.77
CA LEU A 62 -11.18 -13.75 21.24
C LEU A 62 -12.56 -14.19 21.73
N MET A 63 -13.65 -13.85 21.04
CA MET A 63 -14.99 -14.32 21.38
C MET A 63 -15.08 -15.85 21.31
N ARG A 64 -14.48 -16.48 20.29
CA ARG A 64 -14.41 -17.96 20.19
C ARG A 64 -13.58 -18.60 21.29
N ARG A 65 -12.53 -17.90 21.73
CA ARG A 65 -11.55 -18.37 22.72
C ARG A 65 -11.86 -17.93 24.15
N GLY A 66 -13.07 -17.44 24.41
CA GLY A 66 -13.47 -16.93 25.73
C GLY A 66 -13.16 -17.89 26.88
N ASN A 67 -13.28 -19.21 26.67
CA ASN A 67 -13.00 -20.24 27.68
C ASN A 67 -11.54 -20.23 28.17
N GLU A 68 -10.58 -19.81 27.36
CA GLU A 68 -9.18 -19.67 27.78
C GLU A 68 -9.00 -18.58 28.86
N PHE A 69 -9.95 -17.67 28.96
CA PHE A 69 -9.98 -16.55 29.92
C PHE A 69 -11.03 -16.70 31.00
N GLY A 70 -11.64 -17.89 31.14
CA GLY A 70 -12.72 -18.11 32.09
C GLY A 70 -14.06 -17.49 31.70
N LEU A 71 -14.23 -17.08 30.45
CA LEU A 71 -15.46 -16.52 29.88
C LEU A 71 -16.14 -17.57 29.02
N LYS A 72 -17.46 -17.43 28.82
CA LYS A 72 -18.20 -18.28 27.87
C LYS A 72 -17.73 -17.97 26.43
N SER A 73 -17.26 -18.98 25.71
CA SER A 73 -16.99 -18.84 24.27
C SER A 73 -18.27 -18.59 23.50
N VAL A 74 -18.21 -17.71 22.50
CA VAL A 74 -19.32 -17.34 21.63
C VAL A 74 -18.84 -17.37 20.19
N GLU A 75 -19.59 -18.02 19.31
CA GLU A 75 -19.36 -17.91 17.87
C GLU A 75 -19.93 -16.56 17.38
N PRO A 76 -19.10 -15.64 16.89
CA PRO A 76 -19.60 -14.34 16.43
C PRO A 76 -20.33 -14.48 15.10
N GLU A 77 -21.46 -13.82 14.97
CA GLU A 77 -22.07 -13.57 13.66
C GLU A 77 -21.39 -12.35 13.03
N VAL A 78 -20.68 -12.55 11.91
CA VAL A 78 -19.88 -11.52 11.28
C VAL A 78 -20.63 -10.86 10.13
N ASP A 79 -20.96 -9.57 10.29
CA ASP A 79 -21.40 -8.69 9.21
C ASP A 79 -20.18 -7.90 8.67
N LEU A 80 -19.60 -8.35 7.56
CA LEU A 80 -18.45 -7.66 6.95
C LEU A 80 -18.81 -6.25 6.48
N GLY A 81 -20.07 -6.01 6.11
CA GLY A 81 -20.55 -4.67 5.79
C GLY A 81 -20.38 -3.71 6.97
N ALA A 82 -20.81 -4.11 8.16
CA ALA A 82 -20.65 -3.33 9.38
C ALA A 82 -19.16 -3.17 9.77
N VAL A 83 -18.33 -4.20 9.57
CA VAL A 83 -16.87 -4.11 9.78
C VAL A 83 -16.25 -3.08 8.83
N SER A 84 -16.62 -3.09 7.54
CA SER A 84 -16.13 -2.11 6.55
C SER A 84 -16.60 -0.69 6.89
N ASP A 85 -17.81 -0.51 7.38
CA ASP A 85 -18.31 0.80 7.85
C ASP A 85 -17.51 1.29 9.06
N HIS A 86 -17.16 0.39 9.99
CA HIS A 86 -16.26 0.72 11.09
C HIS A 86 -14.87 1.14 10.60
N VAL A 87 -14.30 0.41 9.64
CA VAL A 87 -13.02 0.78 9.02
C VAL A 87 -13.10 2.18 8.42
N GLN A 88 -14.16 2.48 7.65
CA GLN A 88 -14.36 3.79 7.05
C GLN A 88 -14.53 4.88 8.11
N SER A 89 -15.25 4.61 9.19
CA SER A 89 -15.43 5.57 10.29
C SER A 89 -14.11 5.96 10.97
N VAL A 90 -13.17 5.03 11.10
CA VAL A 90 -11.82 5.30 11.65
C VAL A 90 -11.01 6.15 10.67
N ILE A 91 -11.08 5.84 9.36
CA ILE A 91 -10.45 6.67 8.32
C ILE A 91 -10.98 8.11 8.40
N ASP A 92 -12.31 8.29 8.48
CA ASP A 92 -12.95 9.59 8.52
C ASP A 92 -12.59 10.39 9.80
N GLN A 93 -12.36 9.70 10.93
CA GLN A 93 -11.89 10.35 12.16
C GLN A 93 -10.45 10.88 12.04
N ILE A 94 -9.59 10.22 11.24
CA ILE A 94 -8.19 10.60 11.07
C ILE A 94 -8.03 11.59 9.90
N GLN A 95 -8.89 11.54 8.87
CA GLN A 95 -8.82 12.37 7.67
C GLN A 95 -8.63 13.89 7.94
N PRO A 96 -9.24 14.51 8.98
CA PRO A 96 -9.00 15.93 9.28
C PRO A 96 -7.53 16.30 9.55
N HIS A 97 -6.69 15.35 9.94
CA HIS A 97 -5.25 15.57 10.11
C HIS A 97 -4.53 15.71 8.76
N ASP A 98 -5.11 15.17 7.70
CA ASP A 98 -4.59 15.23 6.33
C ASP A 98 -5.49 16.07 5.41
N ASP A 99 -6.33 16.93 6.01
CA ASP A 99 -7.22 17.83 5.25
C ASP A 99 -6.40 18.87 4.45
N PRO A 100 -6.69 19.10 3.17
CA PRO A 100 -6.04 20.12 2.35
C PRO A 100 -6.09 21.53 2.97
N GLU A 101 -7.17 21.90 3.68
CA GLU A 101 -7.30 23.20 4.33
C GLU A 101 -6.29 23.38 5.46
N ARG A 102 -5.92 22.32 6.17
CA ARG A 102 -4.85 22.37 7.17
C ARG A 102 -3.52 22.77 6.54
N PHE A 103 -3.17 22.18 5.40
CA PHE A 103 -1.92 22.52 4.68
C PHE A 103 -1.98 23.91 4.05
N ARG A 104 -3.17 24.33 3.57
CA ARG A 104 -3.40 25.73 3.12
C ARG A 104 -3.24 26.70 4.28
N GLY A 105 -3.73 26.35 5.47
CA GLY A 105 -3.53 27.11 6.70
C GLY A 105 -2.05 27.28 7.09
N TYR A 106 -1.18 26.34 6.73
CA TYR A 106 0.28 26.47 6.89
C TYR A 106 0.94 27.33 5.79
N GLY A 107 0.19 27.75 4.76
CA GLY A 107 0.68 28.54 3.64
C GLY A 107 1.06 27.77 2.39
N ALA A 108 0.81 26.44 2.34
CA ALA A 108 1.00 25.64 1.13
C ALA A 108 -0.14 25.87 0.12
N LYS A 109 0.18 25.84 -1.18
CA LYS A 109 -0.82 25.65 -2.23
C LYS A 109 -1.03 24.14 -2.41
N VAL A 110 -2.27 23.66 -2.30
CA VAL A 110 -2.63 22.26 -2.60
C VAL A 110 -3.35 22.22 -3.94
N VAL A 111 -2.84 21.37 -4.85
CA VAL A 111 -3.36 21.18 -6.21
C VAL A 111 -3.66 19.69 -6.39
N PHE A 112 -4.86 19.36 -6.81
CA PHE A 112 -5.23 18.01 -7.21
C PHE A 112 -5.05 17.80 -8.70
N GLY A 113 -4.36 16.74 -9.10
CA GLY A 113 -4.09 16.38 -10.47
C GLY A 113 -2.78 15.61 -10.62
N HIS A 114 -2.61 15.02 -11.80
CA HIS A 114 -1.38 14.30 -12.13
C HIS A 114 -0.29 15.30 -12.53
N ALA A 115 0.88 15.22 -11.86
CA ALA A 115 2.04 16.04 -12.16
C ALA A 115 2.96 15.34 -13.16
N SER A 116 3.37 16.06 -14.21
CA SER A 116 4.40 15.59 -15.14
C SER A 116 5.46 16.66 -15.35
N PHE A 117 6.72 16.30 -15.29
CA PHE A 117 7.82 17.20 -15.65
C PHE A 117 7.81 17.46 -17.16
N ILE A 118 7.97 18.72 -17.53
CA ILE A 118 8.15 19.16 -18.93
C ILE A 118 9.55 19.72 -19.18
N ASP A 119 10.25 20.06 -18.11
CA ASP A 119 11.67 20.41 -18.04
C ASP A 119 12.18 20.22 -16.60
N PRO A 120 13.50 20.34 -16.32
CA PRO A 120 14.05 20.10 -14.97
C PRO A 120 13.48 20.98 -13.85
N HIS A 121 12.88 22.12 -14.17
CA HIS A 121 12.38 23.08 -13.20
C HIS A 121 10.87 23.34 -13.32
N THR A 122 10.16 22.59 -14.17
CA THR A 122 8.73 22.83 -14.42
C THR A 122 7.95 21.53 -14.46
N VAL A 123 6.90 21.47 -13.67
CA VAL A 123 5.86 20.43 -13.80
C VAL A 123 4.59 21.04 -14.37
N GLU A 124 3.86 20.24 -15.15
CA GLU A 124 2.53 20.56 -15.63
C GLU A 124 1.50 19.73 -14.85
N VAL A 125 0.41 20.38 -14.44
CA VAL A 125 -0.74 19.77 -13.76
C VAL A 125 -2.00 20.42 -14.31
N ASN A 126 -2.91 19.62 -14.88
CA ASN A 126 -4.19 20.10 -15.46
C ASN A 126 -4.00 21.27 -16.46
N GLY A 127 -2.92 21.26 -17.24
CA GLY A 127 -2.58 22.34 -18.19
C GLY A 127 -1.92 23.58 -17.56
N GLU A 128 -1.79 23.65 -16.24
CA GLU A 128 -1.05 24.71 -15.55
C GLU A 128 0.42 24.34 -15.35
N LYS A 129 1.33 25.25 -15.69
CA LYS A 129 2.78 25.10 -15.46
C LYS A 129 3.18 25.65 -14.10
N ILE A 130 3.86 24.84 -13.30
CA ILE A 130 4.34 25.19 -11.97
C ILE A 130 5.87 25.14 -11.97
N HIS A 131 6.51 26.30 -11.81
CA HIS A 131 7.96 26.43 -11.71
C HIS A 131 8.43 26.26 -10.26
N GLY A 132 9.43 25.40 -10.03
CA GLY A 132 10.04 25.17 -8.72
C GLY A 132 11.54 25.43 -8.70
N LYS A 133 12.06 25.85 -7.54
CA LYS A 133 13.52 25.85 -7.28
C LYS A 133 14.00 24.45 -6.94
N ARG A 134 13.20 23.70 -6.16
CA ARG A 134 13.43 22.32 -5.74
C ARG A 134 12.16 21.51 -5.84
N PHE A 135 12.32 20.19 -5.98
CA PHE A 135 11.22 19.24 -6.07
C PHE A 135 11.43 18.08 -5.11
N VAL A 136 10.33 17.54 -4.61
CA VAL A 136 10.30 16.28 -3.84
C VAL A 136 9.28 15.35 -4.46
N ILE A 137 9.73 14.20 -4.92
CA ILE A 137 8.88 13.16 -5.47
C ILE A 137 8.57 12.17 -4.35
N ALA A 138 7.31 12.11 -3.94
CA ALA A 138 6.78 11.25 -2.90
C ALA A 138 5.52 10.51 -3.41
N SER A 139 5.56 10.08 -4.67
CA SER A 139 4.44 9.48 -5.41
C SER A 139 4.07 8.07 -4.94
N GLY A 140 4.88 7.46 -4.05
CA GLY A 140 4.60 6.16 -3.46
C GLY A 140 4.70 5.00 -4.43
N SER A 141 3.89 3.98 -4.19
CA SER A 141 3.80 2.74 -4.98
C SER A 141 2.34 2.34 -5.19
N SER A 142 2.11 1.39 -6.10
CA SER A 142 0.80 0.79 -6.37
C SER A 142 0.91 -0.75 -6.31
N PRO A 143 -0.21 -1.49 -6.07
CA PRO A 143 -0.19 -2.95 -6.14
C PRO A 143 0.38 -3.43 -7.48
N PHE A 144 1.21 -4.47 -7.43
CA PHE A 144 1.70 -5.13 -8.63
C PHE A 144 0.77 -6.29 -8.99
N ILE A 145 0.20 -6.26 -10.19
CA ILE A 145 -0.57 -7.37 -10.76
C ILE A 145 0.39 -8.18 -11.64
N PRO A 146 0.68 -9.44 -11.29
CA PRO A 146 1.59 -10.27 -12.06
C PRO A 146 0.96 -10.71 -13.38
N PRO A 147 1.75 -10.94 -14.42
CA PRO A 147 1.25 -11.39 -15.73
C PRO A 147 0.91 -12.88 -15.73
N ILE A 148 -0.07 -13.28 -14.90
CA ILE A 148 -0.61 -14.64 -14.86
C ILE A 148 -1.73 -14.72 -15.89
N PRO A 149 -1.71 -15.70 -16.81
CA PRO A 149 -2.77 -15.90 -17.80
C PRO A 149 -4.17 -15.88 -17.20
N GLY A 150 -5.04 -15.00 -17.72
CA GLY A 150 -6.43 -14.81 -17.29
C GLY A 150 -6.62 -13.93 -16.04
N LEU A 151 -5.56 -13.53 -15.33
CA LEU A 151 -5.69 -12.70 -14.14
C LEU A 151 -6.13 -11.26 -14.49
N ASP A 152 -5.74 -10.75 -15.63
CA ASP A 152 -6.14 -9.44 -16.16
C ASP A 152 -7.57 -9.41 -16.73
N GLU A 153 -8.15 -10.59 -16.97
CA GLU A 153 -9.52 -10.77 -17.48
C GLU A 153 -10.57 -10.90 -16.36
N VAL A 154 -10.13 -11.03 -15.11
CA VAL A 154 -11.01 -11.24 -13.95
C VAL A 154 -10.87 -10.12 -12.92
N PRO A 155 -11.94 -9.74 -12.21
CA PRO A 155 -11.82 -8.80 -11.10
C PRO A 155 -11.00 -9.42 -9.98
N CYS A 156 -9.93 -8.76 -9.53
CA CYS A 156 -9.17 -9.19 -8.37
C CYS A 156 -9.13 -8.10 -7.29
N LEU A 157 -9.02 -8.52 -6.05
CA LEU A 157 -8.83 -7.62 -4.92
C LEU A 157 -7.35 -7.28 -4.78
N THR A 158 -7.09 -6.06 -4.31
CA THR A 158 -5.77 -5.62 -3.86
C THR A 158 -5.92 -4.93 -2.52
N ASN A 159 -4.83 -4.41 -1.94
CA ASN A 159 -4.93 -3.57 -0.75
C ASN A 159 -5.79 -2.29 -0.99
N GLU A 160 -6.02 -1.89 -2.24
CA GLU A 160 -6.86 -0.73 -2.54
C GLU A 160 -8.37 -1.04 -2.48
N SER A 161 -8.79 -2.30 -2.59
CA SER A 161 -10.20 -2.68 -2.70
C SER A 161 -10.71 -3.64 -1.61
N ILE A 162 -9.82 -4.38 -0.93
CA ILE A 162 -10.22 -5.40 0.04
C ILE A 162 -10.99 -4.84 1.24
N PHE A 163 -10.68 -3.61 1.67
CA PHE A 163 -11.33 -2.96 2.82
C PHE A 163 -12.75 -2.47 2.53
N SER A 164 -13.15 -2.42 1.26
CA SER A 164 -14.49 -2.02 0.83
C SER A 164 -15.45 -3.19 0.58
N LEU A 165 -15.01 -4.44 0.82
CA LEU A 165 -15.88 -5.60 0.70
C LEU A 165 -17.04 -5.51 1.68
N ARG A 166 -18.25 -5.77 1.17
CA ARG A 166 -19.49 -5.73 1.97
C ARG A 166 -19.98 -7.12 2.40
N LYS A 167 -19.52 -8.17 1.72
CA LYS A 167 -19.90 -9.55 1.98
C LYS A 167 -18.64 -10.36 2.27
N LEU A 168 -18.65 -11.10 3.37
CA LEU A 168 -17.55 -12.01 3.70
C LEU A 168 -17.51 -13.14 2.66
N PRO A 169 -16.38 -13.30 1.93
CA PRO A 169 -16.23 -14.46 1.04
C PRO A 169 -16.17 -15.74 1.86
N ALA A 170 -16.87 -16.80 1.44
CA ALA A 170 -16.77 -18.08 2.11
C ALA A 170 -15.35 -18.66 1.95
N ARG A 171 -14.76 -18.49 0.74
CA ARG A 171 -13.40 -18.92 0.41
C ARG A 171 -12.62 -17.74 -0.17
N LEU A 172 -11.46 -17.44 0.40
CA LEU A 172 -10.55 -16.40 -0.07
C LEU A 172 -9.21 -17.02 -0.45
N THR A 173 -8.80 -16.85 -1.69
CA THR A 173 -7.41 -17.14 -2.09
C THR A 173 -6.58 -15.88 -2.05
N VAL A 174 -5.39 -15.96 -1.44
CA VAL A 174 -4.41 -14.87 -1.35
C VAL A 174 -3.18 -15.26 -2.16
N LEU A 175 -2.91 -14.54 -3.23
CA LEU A 175 -1.67 -14.66 -3.99
C LEU A 175 -0.60 -13.78 -3.34
N GLY A 176 0.43 -14.42 -2.79
CA GLY A 176 1.58 -13.80 -2.14
C GLY A 176 1.57 -13.91 -0.61
N GLY A 177 2.65 -14.47 -0.08
CA GLY A 177 2.89 -14.68 1.34
C GLY A 177 3.71 -13.56 2.00
N GLY A 178 3.73 -12.35 1.43
CA GLY A 178 4.33 -11.16 2.04
C GLY A 178 3.47 -10.59 3.17
N ALA A 179 3.92 -9.51 3.81
CA ALA A 179 3.27 -8.91 4.98
C ALA A 179 1.78 -8.60 4.77
N ILE A 180 1.41 -8.00 3.62
CA ILE A 180 0.01 -7.68 3.29
C ILE A 180 -0.81 -8.97 3.16
N GLY A 181 -0.30 -9.97 2.42
CA GLY A 181 -1.00 -11.24 2.23
C GLY A 181 -1.24 -11.97 3.54
N VAL A 182 -0.23 -12.07 4.39
CA VAL A 182 -0.30 -12.72 5.71
C VAL A 182 -1.28 -12.01 6.64
N GLU A 183 -1.21 -10.67 6.74
CA GLU A 183 -2.15 -9.88 7.57
C GLU A 183 -3.60 -10.08 7.14
N MET A 184 -3.87 -10.00 5.83
CA MET A 184 -5.23 -10.16 5.31
C MET A 184 -5.72 -11.62 5.44
N ALA A 185 -4.87 -12.59 5.15
CA ALA A 185 -5.21 -14.00 5.31
C ALA A 185 -5.65 -14.31 6.75
N GLN A 186 -4.87 -13.87 7.75
CA GLN A 186 -5.22 -14.08 9.15
C GLN A 186 -6.51 -13.34 9.53
N ALA A 187 -6.66 -12.08 9.08
CA ALA A 187 -7.85 -11.31 9.41
C ALA A 187 -9.12 -11.97 8.86
N PHE A 188 -9.12 -12.37 7.60
CA PHE A 188 -10.28 -13.01 6.98
C PHE A 188 -10.57 -14.41 7.54
N ALA A 189 -9.53 -15.20 7.87
CA ALA A 189 -9.71 -16.48 8.55
C ALA A 189 -10.39 -16.30 9.92
N ARG A 190 -9.93 -15.33 10.71
CA ARG A 190 -10.54 -14.99 12.01
C ARG A 190 -11.97 -14.46 11.88
N LEU A 191 -12.31 -13.83 10.76
CA LEU A 191 -13.67 -13.39 10.48
C LEU A 191 -14.57 -14.54 9.99
N GLY A 192 -14.01 -15.69 9.59
CA GLY A 192 -14.76 -16.89 9.24
C GLY A 192 -14.65 -17.36 7.78
N SER A 193 -13.78 -16.75 6.99
CA SER A 193 -13.46 -17.26 5.64
C SER A 193 -12.54 -18.49 5.72
N ALA A 194 -12.73 -19.47 4.85
CA ALA A 194 -11.69 -20.45 4.53
C ALA A 194 -10.64 -19.76 3.65
N VAL A 195 -9.39 -19.71 4.12
CA VAL A 195 -8.34 -18.93 3.45
C VAL A 195 -7.20 -19.82 3.00
N THR A 196 -6.78 -19.67 1.75
CA THR A 196 -5.60 -20.33 1.17
C THR A 196 -4.60 -19.28 0.73
N ILE A 197 -3.36 -19.35 1.21
CA ILE A 197 -2.23 -18.53 0.74
C ILE A 197 -1.44 -19.34 -0.29
N ILE A 198 -1.19 -18.75 -1.46
CA ILE A 198 -0.31 -19.30 -2.48
C ILE A 198 0.96 -18.45 -2.53
N GLU A 199 2.11 -19.06 -2.18
CA GLU A 199 3.41 -18.38 -2.19
C GLU A 199 4.41 -19.15 -3.04
N ARG A 200 5.02 -18.46 -4.00
CA ARG A 200 6.00 -19.05 -4.93
C ARG A 200 7.31 -19.42 -4.25
N LEU A 201 7.69 -18.68 -3.21
CA LEU A 201 8.92 -18.91 -2.45
C LEU A 201 8.73 -20.03 -1.41
N PRO A 202 9.80 -20.60 -0.86
CA PRO A 202 9.72 -21.76 0.03
C PRO A 202 9.14 -21.46 1.42
N HIS A 203 8.96 -20.20 1.78
CA HIS A 203 8.37 -19.80 3.06
C HIS A 203 7.65 -18.46 2.96
N LEU A 204 6.72 -18.18 3.89
CA LEU A 204 6.10 -16.86 4.04
C LEU A 204 7.13 -15.83 4.48
N LEU A 205 6.83 -14.53 4.26
CA LEU A 205 7.71 -13.41 4.65
C LEU A 205 9.17 -13.66 4.21
N PRO A 206 9.45 -13.76 2.91
CA PRO A 206 10.75 -14.25 2.42
C PRO A 206 11.94 -13.34 2.75
N GLN A 207 11.71 -12.15 3.29
CA GLN A 207 12.76 -11.22 3.75
C GLN A 207 13.08 -11.38 5.25
N GLU A 208 12.29 -12.17 5.98
CA GLU A 208 12.45 -12.42 7.40
C GLU A 208 13.27 -13.70 7.65
N ASP A 209 13.69 -13.87 8.90
CA ASP A 209 14.36 -15.09 9.35
C ASP A 209 13.46 -16.32 9.13
N SER A 210 14.03 -17.38 8.57
CA SER A 210 13.28 -18.59 8.21
C SER A 210 12.66 -19.30 9.43
N GLU A 211 13.28 -19.21 10.61
CA GLU A 211 12.75 -19.77 11.86
C GLU A 211 11.49 -19.00 12.27
N ILE A 212 11.53 -17.66 12.22
CA ILE A 212 10.37 -16.81 12.53
C ILE A 212 9.25 -17.04 11.51
N SER A 213 9.59 -17.15 10.23
CA SER A 213 8.64 -17.46 9.17
C SER A 213 7.94 -18.81 9.38
N SER A 214 8.69 -19.83 9.81
CA SER A 214 8.13 -21.16 10.14
C SER A 214 7.17 -21.08 11.33
N MET A 215 7.56 -20.43 12.43
CA MET A 215 6.71 -20.24 13.61
C MET A 215 5.39 -19.53 13.26
N LEU A 216 5.46 -18.49 12.41
CA LEU A 216 4.27 -17.79 11.95
C LEU A 216 3.38 -18.69 11.09
N SER A 217 3.97 -19.46 10.18
CA SER A 217 3.24 -20.40 9.33
C SER A 217 2.50 -21.45 10.16
N ASP A 218 3.13 -22.00 11.18
CA ASP A 218 2.51 -22.97 12.08
C ASP A 218 1.35 -22.35 12.88
N HIS A 219 1.53 -21.10 13.32
CA HIS A 219 0.45 -20.36 13.99
C HIS A 219 -0.76 -20.12 13.07
N LEU A 220 -0.53 -19.69 11.84
CA LEU A 220 -1.59 -19.48 10.85
C LEU A 220 -2.33 -20.78 10.51
N LYS A 221 -1.61 -21.90 10.37
CA LYS A 221 -2.22 -23.22 10.15
C LYS A 221 -3.09 -23.64 11.35
N GLN A 222 -2.68 -23.36 12.57
CA GLN A 222 -3.50 -23.59 13.78
C GLN A 222 -4.78 -22.74 13.78
N GLU A 223 -4.76 -21.56 13.15
CA GLU A 223 -5.93 -20.72 12.94
C GLU A 223 -6.75 -21.12 11.70
N GLY A 224 -6.40 -22.21 11.00
CA GLY A 224 -7.14 -22.77 9.89
C GLY A 224 -6.78 -22.18 8.52
N VAL A 225 -5.67 -21.44 8.41
CA VAL A 225 -5.19 -20.94 7.10
C VAL A 225 -4.44 -22.06 6.38
N GLU A 226 -4.83 -22.36 5.16
CA GLU A 226 -4.09 -23.24 4.26
C GLU A 226 -2.92 -22.47 3.64
N ILE A 227 -1.72 -23.07 3.61
CA ILE A 227 -0.51 -22.42 3.13
C ILE A 227 0.18 -23.31 2.11
N LEU A 228 0.22 -22.85 0.87
CA LEU A 228 0.87 -23.50 -0.26
C LEU A 228 2.12 -22.72 -0.64
N VAL A 229 3.25 -23.07 -0.02
CA VAL A 229 4.58 -22.50 -0.36
C VAL A 229 5.20 -23.27 -1.51
N SER A 230 6.25 -22.71 -2.14
CA SER A 230 6.88 -23.26 -3.35
C SER A 230 5.85 -23.56 -4.46
N THR A 231 4.77 -22.80 -4.51
CA THR A 231 3.61 -23.00 -5.38
C THR A 231 3.35 -21.74 -6.21
N SER A 232 3.32 -21.89 -7.53
CA SER A 232 3.04 -20.80 -8.46
C SER A 232 1.63 -20.90 -9.01
N ALA A 233 0.88 -19.80 -9.02
CA ALA A 233 -0.34 -19.70 -9.81
C ALA A 233 0.05 -19.54 -11.29
N GLU A 234 -0.43 -20.44 -12.15
CA GLU A 234 -0.09 -20.47 -13.58
C GLU A 234 -1.21 -19.98 -14.47
N GLN A 235 -2.45 -20.07 -14.00
CA GLN A 235 -3.62 -19.56 -14.70
C GLN A 235 -4.73 -19.22 -13.72
N VAL A 236 -5.50 -18.19 -14.04
CA VAL A 236 -6.71 -17.82 -13.31
C VAL A 236 -7.87 -17.78 -14.29
N SER A 237 -9.02 -18.24 -13.87
CA SER A 237 -10.29 -18.08 -14.60
C SER A 237 -11.42 -17.81 -13.63
N LEU A 238 -12.50 -17.22 -14.13
CA LEU A 238 -13.72 -16.95 -13.37
C LEU A 238 -14.92 -17.47 -14.15
N SER A 239 -15.66 -18.39 -13.57
CA SER A 239 -16.93 -18.89 -14.13
C SER A 239 -17.94 -19.12 -13.00
N ASP A 240 -19.19 -18.74 -13.23
CA ASP A 240 -20.27 -18.86 -12.25
C ASP A 240 -19.96 -18.22 -10.88
N SER A 241 -19.26 -17.07 -10.92
CA SER A 241 -18.76 -16.34 -9.74
C SER A 241 -17.73 -17.11 -8.90
N LEU A 242 -17.10 -18.13 -9.47
CA LEU A 242 -16.09 -18.96 -8.85
C LEU A 242 -14.75 -18.78 -9.56
N TYR A 243 -13.74 -18.36 -8.82
CA TYR A 243 -12.35 -18.33 -9.29
C TYR A 243 -11.80 -19.74 -9.28
N ARG A 244 -11.14 -20.14 -10.37
CA ARG A 244 -10.30 -21.34 -10.47
C ARG A 244 -8.88 -20.90 -10.73
N ILE A 245 -8.01 -21.25 -9.79
CA ILE A 245 -6.59 -20.92 -9.85
C ILE A 245 -5.83 -22.23 -10.03
N ARG A 246 -5.28 -22.43 -11.24
CA ARG A 246 -4.40 -23.55 -11.50
C ARG A 246 -3.02 -23.25 -10.93
N CYS A 247 -2.59 -24.09 -10.03
CA CYS A 247 -1.33 -23.97 -9.30
C CYS A 247 -0.38 -25.10 -9.70
N LYS A 248 0.92 -24.77 -9.67
CA LYS A 248 2.00 -25.74 -9.87
C LYS A 248 2.94 -25.68 -8.70
N HIS A 249 3.02 -26.77 -7.97
CA HIS A 249 4.00 -26.98 -6.92
C HIS A 249 5.33 -27.48 -7.49
N GLN A 250 6.46 -27.02 -6.95
CA GLN A 250 7.79 -27.37 -7.47
C GLN A 250 8.07 -28.90 -7.41
N SER A 251 7.47 -29.62 -6.46
CA SER A 251 7.71 -31.07 -6.26
C SER A 251 6.46 -31.95 -6.38
N ASN A 252 5.24 -31.42 -6.24
CA ASN A 252 4.03 -32.24 -6.03
C ASN A 252 3.01 -32.19 -7.18
N GLY A 253 3.37 -31.61 -8.35
CA GLY A 253 2.48 -31.59 -9.50
C GLY A 253 1.57 -30.36 -9.56
N GLU A 254 0.44 -30.51 -10.28
CA GLU A 254 -0.54 -29.44 -10.48
C GLU A 254 -1.78 -29.68 -9.60
N GLU A 255 -2.35 -28.60 -9.10
CA GLU A 255 -3.62 -28.59 -8.37
C GLU A 255 -4.47 -27.40 -8.78
N GLU A 256 -5.78 -27.48 -8.59
CA GLU A 256 -6.70 -26.38 -8.84
C GLU A 256 -7.35 -25.92 -7.53
N ILE A 257 -7.26 -24.64 -7.24
CA ILE A 257 -7.86 -24.01 -6.06
C ILE A 257 -9.10 -23.23 -6.49
N GLU A 258 -10.21 -23.48 -5.83
CA GLU A 258 -11.47 -22.76 -6.04
C GLU A 258 -11.72 -21.75 -4.92
N SER A 259 -12.12 -20.53 -5.27
CA SER A 259 -12.47 -19.49 -4.28
C SER A 259 -13.54 -18.51 -4.78
N ASP A 260 -14.19 -17.84 -3.82
CA ASP A 260 -15.23 -16.84 -4.09
C ASP A 260 -14.63 -15.44 -4.22
N ALA A 261 -13.37 -15.26 -3.78
CA ALA A 261 -12.62 -14.03 -3.90
C ALA A 261 -11.11 -14.31 -4.06
N LEU A 262 -10.44 -13.43 -4.79
CA LEU A 262 -9.00 -13.52 -5.07
C LEU A 262 -8.32 -12.21 -4.68
N LEU A 263 -7.41 -12.26 -3.71
CA LEU A 263 -6.55 -11.14 -3.31
C LEU A 263 -5.17 -11.28 -3.93
N VAL A 264 -4.72 -10.26 -4.64
CA VAL A 264 -3.36 -10.19 -5.19
C VAL A 264 -2.50 -9.32 -4.28
N ALA A 265 -1.51 -9.94 -3.63
CA ALA A 265 -0.60 -9.33 -2.66
C ALA A 265 0.87 -9.72 -2.91
N VAL A 266 1.27 -9.89 -4.18
CA VAL A 266 2.61 -10.38 -4.60
C VAL A 266 3.70 -9.31 -4.65
N GLY A 267 3.37 -8.07 -4.31
CA GLY A 267 4.32 -6.96 -4.27
C GLY A 267 3.73 -5.63 -4.69
N ARG A 268 4.60 -4.63 -4.76
CA ARG A 268 4.24 -3.26 -5.13
C ARG A 268 5.19 -2.71 -6.20
N LYS A 269 4.69 -1.85 -7.07
CA LYS A 269 5.45 -1.16 -8.12
C LYS A 269 5.58 0.32 -7.76
N PRO A 270 6.79 0.91 -7.76
CA PRO A 270 6.97 2.34 -7.60
C PRO A 270 6.23 3.16 -8.64
N ASN A 271 5.61 4.26 -8.22
CA ASN A 271 4.85 5.15 -9.11
C ASN A 271 5.79 6.13 -9.82
N VAL A 272 6.37 5.70 -10.93
CA VAL A 272 7.29 6.49 -11.75
C VAL A 272 6.73 6.80 -13.14
N ASP A 273 5.72 6.07 -13.57
CA ASP A 273 5.17 6.15 -14.92
C ASP A 273 4.38 7.47 -15.13
N GLY A 274 4.51 8.05 -16.32
CA GLY A 274 3.78 9.26 -16.73
C GLY A 274 4.24 10.56 -16.08
N MET A 275 5.27 10.52 -15.24
CA MET A 275 5.74 11.71 -14.52
C MET A 275 6.75 12.56 -15.30
N GLY A 276 7.16 12.15 -16.50
CA GLY A 276 8.14 12.89 -17.31
C GLY A 276 9.53 12.98 -16.66
N LEU A 277 9.94 11.97 -15.90
CA LEU A 277 11.20 11.97 -15.14
C LEU A 277 12.43 12.14 -16.04
N ASP A 278 12.39 11.64 -17.25
CA ASP A 278 13.46 11.80 -18.26
C ASP A 278 13.68 13.29 -18.61
N PHE A 279 12.60 14.07 -18.74
CA PHE A 279 12.70 15.53 -18.97
C PHE A 279 13.31 16.27 -17.79
N ALA A 280 13.23 15.70 -16.59
CA ALA A 280 13.83 16.23 -15.38
C ALA A 280 15.28 15.75 -15.15
N GLY A 281 15.78 14.81 -15.97
CA GLY A 281 17.08 14.17 -15.78
C GLY A 281 17.16 13.29 -14.55
N VAL A 282 16.03 12.69 -14.15
CA VAL A 282 15.91 11.80 -12.98
C VAL A 282 16.06 10.35 -13.42
N GLU A 283 17.06 9.66 -12.90
CA GLU A 283 17.28 8.23 -13.16
C GLU A 283 16.34 7.36 -12.31
N PHE A 284 15.71 6.40 -12.95
CA PHE A 284 14.82 5.43 -12.32
C PHE A 284 14.82 4.10 -13.07
N ASP A 285 14.36 3.05 -12.41
CA ASP A 285 14.09 1.75 -13.00
C ASP A 285 12.84 1.10 -12.34
N ASN A 286 12.64 -0.20 -12.55
CA ASN A 286 11.54 -0.96 -11.97
C ASN A 286 11.60 -1.08 -10.44
N THR A 287 12.72 -0.73 -9.81
CA THR A 287 12.88 -0.69 -8.34
C THR A 287 12.65 0.70 -7.74
N GLY A 288 12.48 1.73 -8.57
CA GLY A 288 12.18 3.10 -8.18
C GLY A 288 13.19 4.14 -8.63
N ILE A 289 13.02 5.35 -8.13
CA ILE A 289 13.92 6.48 -8.38
C ILE A 289 15.24 6.28 -7.65
N LYS A 290 16.36 6.42 -8.35
CA LYS A 290 17.69 6.32 -7.75
C LYS A 290 18.01 7.55 -6.92
N VAL A 291 18.38 7.32 -5.66
CA VAL A 291 18.72 8.40 -4.72
C VAL A 291 20.04 8.11 -3.99
N ASP A 292 20.72 9.19 -3.63
CA ASP A 292 21.88 9.12 -2.74
C ASP A 292 21.46 9.06 -1.25
N ARG A 293 22.44 9.00 -0.33
CA ARG A 293 22.20 9.01 1.12
C ARG A 293 21.51 10.29 1.64
N ARG A 294 21.42 11.34 0.83
CA ARG A 294 20.74 12.60 1.12
C ARG A 294 19.34 12.63 0.47
N MET A 295 18.88 11.51 -0.06
CA MET A 295 17.63 11.39 -0.81
C MET A 295 17.59 12.27 -2.08
N ARG A 296 18.76 12.68 -2.62
CA ARG A 296 18.84 13.41 -3.88
C ARG A 296 18.85 12.42 -5.04
N THR A 297 18.16 12.77 -6.10
CA THR A 297 18.18 12.04 -7.37
C THR A 297 19.45 12.40 -8.18
N SER A 298 19.58 11.86 -9.38
CA SER A 298 20.59 12.28 -10.36
C SER A 298 20.51 13.79 -10.71
N SER A 299 19.35 14.41 -10.52
CA SER A 299 19.12 15.84 -10.66
C SER A 299 19.20 16.53 -9.29
N ASN A 300 20.27 17.28 -9.03
CA ASN A 300 20.67 17.77 -7.69
C ASN A 300 19.62 18.58 -6.92
N HIS A 301 18.65 19.17 -7.59
CA HIS A 301 17.56 19.96 -7.00
C HIS A 301 16.27 19.18 -6.84
N ILE A 302 16.26 17.88 -7.22
CA ILE A 302 15.13 16.97 -7.12
C ILE A 302 15.47 15.87 -6.12
N TYR A 303 14.60 15.67 -5.16
CA TYR A 303 14.66 14.65 -4.12
C TYR A 303 13.54 13.64 -4.31
N ALA A 304 13.70 12.42 -3.77
CA ALA A 304 12.61 11.46 -3.70
C ALA A 304 12.57 10.81 -2.31
N CYS A 305 11.38 10.45 -1.81
CA CYS A 305 11.21 9.74 -0.55
C CYS A 305 9.95 8.87 -0.54
N GLY A 306 9.93 7.88 0.34
CA GLY A 306 8.90 6.87 0.42
C GLY A 306 9.09 5.77 -0.62
N ASP A 307 8.04 4.99 -0.87
CA ASP A 307 8.10 3.77 -1.68
C ASP A 307 8.66 3.99 -3.09
N VAL A 308 8.48 5.20 -3.64
CA VAL A 308 9.00 5.55 -4.97
C VAL A 308 10.52 5.49 -5.06
N SER A 309 11.23 5.59 -3.95
CA SER A 309 12.70 5.51 -3.88
C SER A 309 13.21 4.11 -3.51
N GLY A 310 12.32 3.08 -3.35
CA GLY A 310 12.72 1.73 -2.91
C GLY A 310 13.65 1.76 -1.70
N PRO A 311 14.31 0.69 -1.30
CA PRO A 311 13.88 -0.70 -1.32
C PRO A 311 12.96 -1.06 -0.14
N TYR A 312 12.63 -0.11 0.75
CA TYR A 312 11.85 -0.35 1.98
C TYR A 312 10.50 0.38 1.93
N PRO A 313 9.44 -0.22 1.34
CA PRO A 313 8.14 0.41 1.16
C PRO A 313 7.31 0.36 2.46
N PHE A 314 7.76 1.08 3.48
CA PHE A 314 7.09 1.19 4.78
C PHE A 314 6.82 2.64 5.14
N THR A 315 5.68 2.91 5.79
CA THR A 315 5.27 4.24 6.22
C THR A 315 6.32 4.94 7.09
N HIS A 316 6.90 4.23 8.07
CA HIS A 316 7.96 4.79 8.93
C HIS A 316 9.25 5.09 8.17
N MET A 317 9.55 4.37 7.07
CA MET A 317 10.68 4.69 6.20
C MET A 317 10.41 5.95 5.38
N ALA A 318 9.19 6.14 4.90
CA ALA A 318 8.79 7.38 4.22
C ALA A 318 8.92 8.60 5.15
N GLU A 319 8.53 8.47 6.42
CA GLU A 319 8.72 9.49 7.45
C GLU A 319 10.20 9.79 7.70
N TYR A 320 11.02 8.76 7.93
CA TYR A 320 12.45 8.89 8.14
C TYR A 320 13.15 9.58 6.95
N GLN A 321 12.84 9.13 5.73
CA GLN A 321 13.38 9.70 4.50
C GLN A 321 12.93 11.15 4.29
N ALA A 322 11.69 11.49 4.64
CA ALA A 322 11.20 12.87 4.61
C ALA A 322 12.02 13.78 5.52
N GLY A 323 12.43 13.33 6.72
CA GLY A 323 13.35 14.03 7.60
C GLY A 323 14.72 14.30 6.96
N ILE A 324 15.26 13.33 6.21
CA ILE A 324 16.51 13.51 5.44
C ILE A 324 16.31 14.55 4.33
N VAL A 325 15.20 14.46 3.59
CA VAL A 325 14.85 15.44 2.53
C VAL A 325 14.78 16.85 3.13
N ILE A 326 14.06 17.04 4.23
CA ILE A 326 13.94 18.33 4.92
C ILE A 326 15.33 18.90 5.26
N SER A 327 16.18 18.08 5.87
CA SER A 327 17.54 18.51 6.25
C SER A 327 18.38 18.94 5.05
N ASN A 328 18.23 18.33 3.89
CA ASN A 328 19.07 18.59 2.72
C ASN A 328 18.42 19.54 1.69
N ALA A 329 17.09 19.55 1.58
CA ALA A 329 16.38 20.40 0.64
C ALA A 329 16.04 21.78 1.21
N ILE A 330 15.96 21.92 2.54
CA ILE A 330 15.50 23.18 3.17
C ILE A 330 16.67 23.88 3.87
N PHE A 331 17.46 23.15 4.67
CA PHE A 331 18.49 23.76 5.53
C PHE A 331 19.90 23.79 4.92
N ARG A 332 20.10 23.25 3.73
CA ARG A 332 21.37 23.28 2.96
C ARG A 332 21.10 23.80 1.56
#